data_ebdfacc094d37d63349a48278dffa603
#
_entry.id   ebdfacc094d37d63349a48278dffa603
#
_cell.length_a   1.000
_cell.length_b   1.000
_cell.length_c   1.000
_cell.angle_alpha   90.00
_cell.angle_beta   90.00
_cell.angle_gamma   90.00
#
_symmetry.space_group_name_H-M   'P 1'
#
loop_
_entity.id
_entity.type
_entity.pdbx_description
1 polymer ?
#
loop_
_entity_poly.entity_id
_entity_poly.type
_entity_poly.pdbx_seq_one_letter_code
_entity_poly.pdbx_strand_id
1 'polypeptide(L)'
;MKKFKIIYIAAAALLFAACANEEDGIGNNGPVAATVQADIVKNVTRATTDDTWSKNDAIGVNVTSTGNTTGDNKKYVTTNGDGTFEAADNNNIIYFKDNKETTFSAYYPYSKFLTDGKMNWIMSEVEEKQPCKADVLFASGATASKASPTVKFTDAEHRFKHCMSLVKFVIKPGFGIDQAENILLGIRLNDIYKTGKFNTKTGAIEPGQYRTSFPYTFNTSFDKESSVEVIMLPQSLENDMMEIEVDLQVGDEYNTYKTTLIPTTDYQFKGGYKYTYVITVNNTKITVAEADIQEWETAPQGNLEAELE
;
A
#
# COMPACT_ATOMS: atom_id res chain seq x y z
N MET A 1 53.60 31.17 5.45
CA MET A 1 53.01 30.88 4.13
C MET A 1 52.55 29.43 4.08
N LYS A 2 51.27 29.17 4.29
CA LYS A 2 50.67 27.81 4.23
C LYS A 2 49.98 27.66 2.85
N LYS A 3 50.48 26.72 2.06
CA LYS A 3 49.94 26.38 0.75
C LYS A 3 48.67 25.55 0.89
N PHE A 4 47.51 26.07 0.48
CA PHE A 4 46.29 25.32 0.31
C PHE A 4 46.36 24.47 -0.96
N LYS A 5 46.26 23.15 -0.80
CA LYS A 5 46.05 22.21 -1.91
C LYS A 5 44.55 22.13 -2.20
N ILE A 6 44.15 22.64 -3.32
CA ILE A 6 42.79 22.48 -3.85
C ILE A 6 42.74 21.11 -4.52
N ILE A 7 41.94 20.20 -3.97
CA ILE A 7 41.62 18.91 -4.59
C ILE A 7 40.38 19.13 -5.49
N TYR A 8 40.60 19.03 -6.80
CA TYR A 8 39.52 18.97 -7.77
C TYR A 8 38.95 17.56 -7.78
N ILE A 9 37.69 17.41 -7.28
CA ILE A 9 36.91 16.21 -7.51
C ILE A 9 36.24 16.39 -8.86
N ALA A 10 36.73 15.69 -9.87
CA ALA A 10 36.09 15.60 -11.17
C ALA A 10 34.88 14.68 -11.05
N ALA A 11 33.69 15.26 -11.02
CA ALA A 11 32.45 14.54 -11.23
C ALA A 11 32.38 14.17 -12.72
N ALA A 12 32.57 12.90 -13.03
CA ALA A 12 32.34 12.36 -14.37
C ALA A 12 30.82 12.23 -14.58
N ALA A 13 30.20 13.30 -15.08
CA ALA A 13 28.86 13.24 -15.64
C ALA A 13 29.00 12.57 -17.02
N LEU A 14 28.58 11.32 -17.12
CA LEU A 14 28.37 10.65 -18.42
C LEU A 14 27.12 11.28 -19.07
N LEU A 15 27.34 12.39 -19.76
CA LEU A 15 26.40 12.92 -20.72
C LEU A 15 26.40 11.98 -21.93
N PHE A 16 25.39 11.13 -22.06
CA PHE A 16 25.05 10.58 -23.37
C PHE A 16 24.51 11.74 -24.22
N ALA A 17 25.42 12.44 -24.88
CA ALA A 17 25.07 13.34 -25.96
C ALA A 17 24.53 12.46 -27.10
N ALA A 18 23.21 12.45 -27.26
CA ALA A 18 22.60 12.05 -28.51
C ALA A 18 23.01 13.07 -29.54
N CYS A 19 23.98 12.75 -30.39
CA CYS A 19 24.28 13.50 -31.60
C CYS A 19 23.04 13.41 -32.50
N ALA A 20 22.32 14.54 -32.61
CA ALA A 20 21.40 14.76 -33.70
C ALA A 20 22.28 15.02 -34.95
N ASN A 21 22.50 13.98 -35.73
CA ASN A 21 22.87 14.16 -37.14
C ASN A 21 21.57 14.01 -37.95
N GLU A 22 21.07 15.12 -38.43
CA GLU A 22 20.23 15.16 -39.60
C GLU A 22 21.09 14.84 -40.81
N GLU A 23 21.01 13.57 -41.27
CA GLU A 23 21.07 13.19 -42.69
C GLU A 23 20.83 11.71 -42.86
N ASP A 24 19.88 11.41 -43.77
CA ASP A 24 19.61 10.12 -44.40
C ASP A 24 19.04 8.94 -43.56
N GLY A 25 17.75 8.83 -43.55
CA GLY A 25 16.89 7.68 -43.89
C GLY A 25 17.26 6.26 -43.45
N ILE A 26 18.00 6.06 -42.34
CA ILE A 26 18.07 4.75 -41.70
C ILE A 26 17.38 4.90 -40.36
N GLY A 27 16.07 4.62 -40.34
CA GLY A 27 15.30 4.54 -39.10
C GLY A 27 16.03 3.61 -38.11
N ASN A 28 16.30 4.09 -36.93
CA ASN A 28 16.83 3.30 -35.83
C ASN A 28 15.78 2.24 -35.46
N ASN A 29 15.76 1.13 -36.22
CA ASN A 29 14.77 0.06 -36.13
C ASN A 29 15.00 -0.88 -34.95
N GLY A 30 15.99 -0.59 -34.10
CA GLY A 30 16.27 -1.39 -32.91
C GLY A 30 15.17 -1.27 -31.85
N PRO A 31 15.01 -2.28 -30.99
CA PRO A 31 14.10 -2.19 -29.85
C PRO A 31 14.56 -1.14 -28.84
N VAL A 32 13.61 -0.36 -28.30
CA VAL A 32 13.87 0.66 -27.28
C VAL A 32 13.39 0.18 -25.93
N ALA A 33 14.23 0.28 -24.90
CA ALA A 33 13.90 -0.13 -23.54
C ALA A 33 12.91 0.83 -22.87
N ALA A 34 11.93 0.29 -22.17
CA ALA A 34 11.03 1.07 -21.33
C ALA A 34 11.72 1.47 -20.02
N THR A 35 11.50 2.73 -19.61
CA THR A 35 11.75 3.21 -18.24
C THR A 35 10.42 3.50 -17.55
N VAL A 36 10.41 3.57 -16.22
CA VAL A 36 9.18 3.80 -15.46
C VAL A 36 9.37 4.95 -14.48
N GLN A 37 8.39 5.86 -14.44
CA GLN A 37 8.24 6.85 -13.38
C GLN A 37 6.93 6.59 -12.66
N ALA A 38 6.96 6.60 -11.33
CA ALA A 38 5.81 6.26 -10.52
C ALA A 38 5.74 7.08 -9.23
N ASP A 39 4.55 7.56 -8.92
CA ASP A 39 4.19 8.21 -7.67
C ASP A 39 3.14 7.38 -6.95
N ILE A 40 3.10 7.51 -5.62
CA ILE A 40 2.04 6.97 -4.78
C ILE A 40 1.05 8.10 -4.47
N VAL A 41 -0.23 7.78 -4.39
CA VAL A 41 -1.23 8.74 -3.91
C VAL A 41 -0.89 9.13 -2.47
N LYS A 42 -0.66 10.43 -2.24
CA LYS A 42 -0.23 10.93 -0.93
C LYS A 42 -1.42 11.12 -0.01
N ASN A 43 -1.29 10.64 1.22
CA ASN A 43 -2.25 10.87 2.29
C ASN A 43 -1.92 12.21 3.02
N VAL A 44 -2.92 13.05 3.27
CA VAL A 44 -2.72 14.33 4.00
C VAL A 44 -2.76 14.14 5.53
N THR A 45 -3.17 12.97 6.02
CA THR A 45 -3.20 12.67 7.45
C THR A 45 -1.92 11.96 7.89
N ARG A 46 -1.20 12.57 8.81
CA ARG A 46 0.15 12.32 9.33
C ARG A 46 0.44 10.95 9.97
N ALA A 47 0.00 9.82 9.45
CA ALA A 47 0.19 8.59 10.20
C ALA A 47 0.72 7.36 9.45
N THR A 48 1.05 7.45 8.16
CA THR A 48 1.63 6.29 7.46
C THR A 48 2.88 6.68 6.69
N THR A 49 3.91 5.84 6.81
CA THR A 49 5.26 6.04 6.26
C THR A 49 5.36 5.69 4.77
N ASP A 50 4.27 5.28 4.10
CA ASP A 50 4.32 4.67 2.78
C ASP A 50 3.78 5.53 1.62
N ASP A 51 3.69 6.85 1.84
CA ASP A 51 3.31 7.80 0.77
C ASP A 51 4.49 8.13 -0.18
N THR A 52 5.63 7.50 0.02
CA THR A 52 6.86 7.73 -0.77
C THR A 52 7.64 6.44 -0.94
N TRP A 53 8.24 6.31 -2.11
CA TRP A 53 9.13 5.19 -2.38
C TRP A 53 10.36 5.21 -1.47
N SER A 54 10.76 4.03 -1.03
CA SER A 54 12.00 3.82 -0.30
C SER A 54 13.10 3.32 -1.25
N LYS A 55 14.33 3.54 -0.84
CA LYS A 55 15.48 3.03 -1.58
C LYS A 55 15.38 1.51 -1.77
N ASN A 56 15.57 1.07 -3.01
CA ASN A 56 15.49 -0.32 -3.46
C ASN A 56 14.07 -0.92 -3.48
N ASP A 57 13.03 -0.11 -3.37
CA ASP A 57 11.69 -0.61 -3.63
C ASP A 57 11.59 -1.19 -5.03
N ALA A 58 10.82 -2.27 -5.13
CA ALA A 58 10.66 -3.00 -6.38
C ALA A 58 9.19 -3.17 -6.74
N ILE A 59 8.85 -2.83 -7.98
CA ILE A 59 7.52 -3.01 -8.55
C ILE A 59 7.54 -4.12 -9.62
N GLY A 60 6.40 -4.76 -9.81
CA GLY A 60 6.15 -5.65 -10.93
C GLY A 60 5.42 -4.91 -12.04
N VAL A 61 5.96 -4.90 -13.25
CA VAL A 61 5.40 -4.19 -14.41
C VAL A 61 4.87 -5.20 -15.41
N ASN A 62 3.66 -4.97 -15.90
CA ASN A 62 2.98 -5.80 -16.90
C ASN A 62 2.59 -4.96 -18.11
N VAL A 63 2.70 -5.54 -19.28
CA VAL A 63 2.05 -5.06 -20.51
C VAL A 63 0.64 -5.62 -20.55
N THR A 64 -0.36 -4.75 -20.67
CA THR A 64 -1.79 -5.14 -20.65
C THR A 64 -2.46 -4.99 -22.02
N SER A 65 -1.92 -4.18 -22.93
CA SER A 65 -2.42 -4.11 -24.31
C SER A 65 -1.96 -5.28 -25.16
N THR A 66 -2.73 -5.58 -26.19
CA THR A 66 -2.35 -6.57 -27.23
C THR A 66 -1.41 -5.92 -28.25
N GLY A 67 -0.31 -6.60 -28.61
CA GLY A 67 0.65 -6.08 -29.57
C GLY A 67 1.96 -6.87 -29.58
N ASN A 68 2.96 -6.33 -30.26
CA ASN A 68 4.28 -6.97 -30.36
C ASN A 68 5.13 -6.72 -29.11
N THR A 69 4.88 -5.62 -28.37
CA THR A 69 5.51 -5.35 -27.09
C THR A 69 4.88 -6.24 -26.02
N THR A 70 5.69 -6.97 -25.31
CA THR A 70 5.25 -7.92 -24.27
C THR A 70 6.08 -7.77 -23.02
N GLY A 71 5.47 -8.03 -21.87
CA GLY A 71 6.15 -8.04 -20.58
C GLY A 71 5.18 -8.49 -19.49
N ASP A 72 5.52 -9.58 -18.84
CA ASP A 72 4.76 -10.13 -17.73
C ASP A 72 5.65 -10.13 -16.50
N ASN A 73 5.14 -9.54 -15.42
CA ASN A 73 5.78 -9.51 -14.11
C ASN A 73 7.27 -9.11 -14.16
N LYS A 74 7.58 -8.08 -14.92
CA LYS A 74 8.95 -7.58 -15.04
C LYS A 74 9.31 -6.76 -13.81
N LYS A 75 10.43 -7.10 -13.17
CA LYS A 75 10.91 -6.42 -11.95
C LYS A 75 11.59 -5.10 -12.32
N TYR A 76 11.08 -3.99 -11.80
CA TYR A 76 11.70 -2.67 -11.86
C TYR A 76 12.03 -2.21 -10.45
N VAL A 77 13.13 -1.48 -10.26
CA VAL A 77 13.65 -1.08 -8.95
C VAL A 77 13.97 0.40 -8.96
N THR A 78 13.60 1.11 -7.89
CA THR A 78 14.06 2.49 -7.66
C THR A 78 15.29 2.47 -6.75
N THR A 79 16.43 2.88 -7.29
CA THR A 79 17.69 2.87 -6.54
C THR A 79 17.73 3.93 -5.44
N ASN A 80 17.07 5.07 -5.67
CA ASN A 80 17.10 6.22 -4.77
C ASN A 80 15.82 6.44 -3.98
N GLY A 81 14.71 5.75 -4.32
CA GLY A 81 13.39 6.02 -3.75
C GLY A 81 12.76 7.31 -4.28
N ASP A 82 13.16 7.76 -5.46
CA ASP A 82 12.74 9.02 -6.08
C ASP A 82 11.58 8.86 -7.09
N GLY A 83 11.01 7.65 -7.18
CA GLY A 83 9.95 7.34 -8.15
C GLY A 83 10.46 7.02 -9.55
N THR A 84 11.75 7.05 -9.79
CA THR A 84 12.36 6.58 -11.05
C THR A 84 12.74 5.11 -10.90
N PHE A 85 12.23 4.27 -11.80
CA PHE A 85 12.42 2.83 -11.76
C PHE A 85 13.10 2.34 -13.03
N GLU A 86 14.09 1.48 -12.86
CA GLU A 86 14.82 0.82 -13.93
C GLU A 86 14.65 -0.70 -13.82
N ALA A 87 14.75 -1.42 -14.95
CA ALA A 87 14.70 -2.87 -14.95
C ALA A 87 15.82 -3.44 -14.04
N ALA A 88 15.45 -4.38 -13.16
CA ALA A 88 16.38 -4.94 -12.19
C ALA A 88 17.59 -5.65 -12.82
N ASP A 89 17.42 -6.19 -14.02
CA ASP A 89 18.43 -6.84 -14.83
C ASP A 89 17.97 -6.95 -16.31
N ASN A 90 18.81 -7.48 -17.17
CA ASN A 90 18.52 -7.60 -18.61
C ASN A 90 17.29 -8.46 -18.93
N ASN A 91 16.90 -9.41 -18.06
CA ASN A 91 15.72 -10.27 -18.27
C ASN A 91 14.43 -9.53 -17.93
N ASN A 92 14.53 -8.44 -17.21
CA ASN A 92 13.40 -7.62 -16.78
C ASN A 92 13.14 -6.43 -17.71
N ILE A 93 13.97 -6.18 -18.71
CA ILE A 93 13.77 -5.07 -19.63
C ILE A 93 12.56 -5.36 -20.54
N ILE A 94 11.61 -4.43 -20.57
CA ILE A 94 10.54 -4.40 -21.57
C ILE A 94 11.03 -3.60 -22.76
N TYR A 95 11.01 -4.19 -23.96
CA TYR A 95 11.40 -3.52 -25.20
C TYR A 95 10.19 -3.21 -26.06
N PHE A 96 10.07 -1.95 -26.49
CA PHE A 96 9.13 -1.58 -27.56
C PHE A 96 9.63 -2.13 -28.89
N LYS A 97 8.84 -3.01 -29.50
CA LYS A 97 9.18 -3.70 -30.76
C LYS A 97 8.63 -3.02 -32.00
N ASP A 98 7.61 -2.17 -31.83
CA ASP A 98 6.99 -1.35 -32.88
C ASP A 98 6.66 0.04 -32.33
N ASN A 99 6.09 0.90 -33.20
CA ASN A 99 5.71 2.26 -32.86
C ASN A 99 4.31 2.41 -32.26
N LYS A 100 3.63 1.29 -31.97
CA LYS A 100 2.29 1.31 -31.39
C LYS A 100 2.36 1.71 -29.91
N GLU A 101 1.33 2.40 -29.50
CA GLU A 101 1.12 2.67 -28.09
C GLU A 101 0.87 1.39 -27.32
N THR A 102 1.50 1.25 -26.18
CA THR A 102 1.44 0.08 -25.30
C THR A 102 0.92 0.53 -23.95
N THR A 103 -0.06 -0.19 -23.41
CA THR A 103 -0.66 0.06 -22.10
C THR A 103 -0.03 -0.83 -21.04
N PHE A 104 0.15 -0.28 -19.86
CA PHE A 104 0.83 -0.92 -18.74
C PHE A 104 -0.03 -0.95 -17.48
N SER A 105 0.23 -1.94 -16.64
CA SER A 105 -0.10 -1.93 -15.22
C SER A 105 1.15 -2.23 -14.39
N ALA A 106 1.13 -1.82 -13.12
CA ALA A 106 2.21 -2.11 -12.20
C ALA A 106 1.65 -2.34 -10.79
N TYR A 107 2.39 -3.08 -9.96
CA TYR A 107 2.01 -3.36 -8.59
C TYR A 107 3.22 -3.37 -7.65
N TYR A 108 2.98 -3.12 -6.38
CA TYR A 108 3.96 -3.15 -5.30
C TYR A 108 3.38 -3.91 -4.09
N PRO A 109 4.18 -4.68 -3.35
CA PRO A 109 5.58 -5.02 -3.62
C PRO A 109 5.73 -6.09 -4.71
N TYR A 110 6.84 -6.05 -5.43
CA TYR A 110 7.14 -7.08 -6.43
C TYR A 110 7.20 -8.48 -5.82
N SER A 111 6.56 -9.44 -6.46
CA SER A 111 6.68 -10.85 -6.13
C SER A 111 7.13 -11.65 -7.36
N LYS A 112 8.14 -12.49 -7.18
CA LYS A 112 8.53 -13.47 -8.20
C LYS A 112 7.63 -14.72 -8.20
N PHE A 113 6.86 -14.91 -7.14
CA PHE A 113 6.01 -16.09 -6.95
C PHE A 113 4.57 -15.74 -7.30
N LEU A 114 4.22 -15.95 -8.58
CA LEU A 114 2.86 -15.80 -9.05
C LEU A 114 2.30 -17.15 -9.51
N THR A 115 1.01 -17.37 -9.28
CA THR A 115 0.25 -18.48 -9.85
C THR A 115 -0.85 -17.88 -10.73
N ASP A 116 -0.82 -18.16 -12.03
CA ASP A 116 -1.77 -17.61 -13.01
C ASP A 116 -1.88 -16.07 -12.97
N GLY A 117 -0.72 -15.38 -12.82
CA GLY A 117 -0.66 -13.92 -12.74
C GLY A 117 -1.17 -13.33 -11.41
N LYS A 118 -1.42 -14.17 -10.42
CA LYS A 118 -1.90 -13.76 -9.09
C LYS A 118 -0.84 -13.97 -8.03
N MET A 119 -0.68 -12.99 -7.16
CA MET A 119 0.12 -13.03 -5.95
C MET A 119 -0.75 -13.53 -4.78
N ASN A 120 -0.25 -14.50 -4.01
CA ASN A 120 -0.89 -14.85 -2.75
C ASN A 120 -0.64 -13.74 -1.73
N TRP A 121 -1.69 -13.36 -1.05
CA TRP A 121 -1.64 -12.41 0.05
C TRP A 121 -2.08 -13.07 1.35
N ILE A 122 -1.38 -12.76 2.41
CA ILE A 122 -1.66 -13.28 3.76
C ILE A 122 -1.57 -12.09 4.72
N MET A 123 -2.60 -11.91 5.54
CA MET A 123 -2.58 -11.00 6.67
C MET A 123 -1.52 -11.50 7.64
N SER A 124 -0.38 -10.82 7.71
CA SER A 124 0.66 -11.16 8.67
C SER A 124 0.24 -10.70 10.05
N GLU A 125 0.61 -11.47 11.06
CA GLU A 125 0.62 -10.97 12.44
C GLU A 125 1.47 -9.71 12.43
N VAL A 126 0.90 -8.61 12.91
CA VAL A 126 1.57 -7.32 12.89
C VAL A 126 2.79 -7.43 13.80
N GLU A 127 3.98 -7.50 13.22
CA GLU A 127 5.16 -7.15 13.98
C GLU A 127 4.99 -5.68 14.40
N GLU A 128 5.02 -5.39 15.68
CA GLU A 128 4.63 -4.14 16.38
C GLU A 128 5.06 -2.83 15.73
N LYS A 129 5.79 -2.83 14.64
CA LYS A 129 6.43 -1.64 14.05
C LYS A 129 6.26 -1.44 12.56
N GLN A 130 5.62 -2.34 11.81
CA GLN A 130 5.49 -2.19 10.34
C GLN A 130 4.16 -2.73 9.79
N PRO A 131 3.02 -2.07 10.05
CA PRO A 131 1.74 -2.43 9.42
C PRO A 131 1.77 -2.35 7.89
N CYS A 132 2.64 -1.55 7.34
CA CYS A 132 2.74 -1.21 5.92
C CYS A 132 3.25 -2.34 5.01
N LYS A 133 3.91 -3.36 5.54
CA LYS A 133 4.44 -4.45 4.70
C LYS A 133 3.36 -5.38 4.10
N ALA A 134 2.16 -5.35 4.64
CA ALA A 134 1.05 -6.13 4.12
C ALA A 134 0.23 -5.40 3.05
N ASP A 135 0.49 -4.11 2.83
CA ASP A 135 -0.23 -3.33 1.83
C ASP A 135 0.20 -3.71 0.41
N VAL A 136 -0.75 -3.60 -0.51
CA VAL A 136 -0.53 -3.80 -1.94
C VAL A 136 -0.96 -2.54 -2.66
N LEU A 137 -0.06 -1.98 -3.45
CA LEU A 137 -0.35 -0.85 -4.30
C LEU A 137 -0.51 -1.30 -5.75
N PHE A 138 -1.39 -0.65 -6.49
CA PHE A 138 -1.66 -0.94 -7.89
C PHE A 138 -1.82 0.34 -8.71
N ALA A 139 -1.29 0.30 -9.93
CA ALA A 139 -1.40 1.34 -10.93
C ALA A 139 -1.73 0.73 -12.30
N SER A 140 -2.52 1.40 -13.11
CA SER A 140 -2.89 0.89 -14.44
C SER A 140 -3.23 2.00 -15.42
N GLY A 141 -3.29 1.65 -16.71
CA GLY A 141 -3.74 2.55 -17.75
C GLY A 141 -2.66 3.46 -18.33
N ALA A 142 -1.50 3.57 -17.70
CA ALA A 142 -0.40 4.37 -18.25
C ALA A 142 0.03 3.82 -19.61
N THR A 143 0.30 4.72 -20.56
CA THR A 143 0.73 4.36 -21.91
C THR A 143 2.13 4.90 -22.22
N ALA A 144 2.83 4.18 -23.08
CA ALA A 144 4.12 4.57 -23.61
C ALA A 144 4.33 3.96 -25.02
N SER A 145 5.32 4.45 -25.74
CA SER A 145 5.65 3.97 -27.08
C SER A 145 7.15 4.03 -27.33
N LYS A 146 7.59 3.47 -28.45
CA LYS A 146 8.99 3.55 -28.87
C LYS A 146 9.52 5.00 -28.98
N ALA A 147 8.66 5.93 -29.40
CA ALA A 147 9.00 7.35 -29.51
C ALA A 147 9.02 8.08 -28.16
N SER A 148 8.26 7.56 -27.18
CA SER A 148 8.19 8.09 -25.80
C SER A 148 8.24 6.94 -24.82
N PRO A 149 9.44 6.39 -24.54
CA PRO A 149 9.59 5.10 -23.87
C PRO A 149 9.44 5.11 -22.35
N THR A 150 9.13 6.25 -21.75
CA THR A 150 8.89 6.34 -20.30
C THR A 150 7.43 6.09 -19.97
N VAL A 151 7.16 5.01 -19.27
CA VAL A 151 5.84 4.70 -18.68
C VAL A 151 5.65 5.58 -17.46
N LYS A 152 4.57 6.38 -17.40
CA LYS A 152 4.33 7.34 -16.33
C LYS A 152 3.11 6.96 -15.51
N PHE A 153 3.33 6.48 -14.29
CA PHE A 153 2.31 6.28 -13.26
C PHE A 153 2.36 7.46 -12.27
N THR A 154 2.26 8.71 -12.75
CA THR A 154 2.51 9.91 -11.95
C THR A 154 1.33 10.87 -11.85
N ASP A 155 0.39 10.81 -12.78
CA ASP A 155 -0.81 11.65 -12.75
C ASP A 155 -1.90 11.05 -11.83
N ALA A 156 -2.93 11.82 -11.53
CA ALA A 156 -3.99 11.43 -10.59
C ALA A 156 -4.74 10.16 -10.99
N GLU A 157 -4.81 9.85 -12.28
CA GLU A 157 -5.55 8.71 -12.81
C GLU A 157 -4.72 7.42 -12.76
N HIS A 158 -3.42 7.51 -13.07
CA HIS A 158 -2.56 6.35 -13.27
C HIS A 158 -1.58 6.06 -12.14
N ARG A 159 -1.45 6.94 -11.10
CA ARG A 159 -0.54 6.69 -9.97
C ARG A 159 -0.94 5.49 -9.12
N PHE A 160 -0.01 4.99 -8.35
CA PHE A 160 -0.25 3.88 -7.44
C PHE A 160 -1.25 4.23 -6.35
N LYS A 161 -2.22 3.34 -6.15
CA LYS A 161 -3.30 3.43 -5.16
C LYS A 161 -3.26 2.24 -4.22
N HIS A 162 -3.68 2.48 -2.97
CA HIS A 162 -3.82 1.41 -1.98
C HIS A 162 -4.94 0.44 -2.38
N CYS A 163 -4.64 -0.86 -2.34
CA CYS A 163 -5.61 -1.90 -2.66
C CYS A 163 -6.23 -2.57 -1.43
N MET A 164 -5.59 -2.43 -0.27
CA MET A 164 -6.03 -3.02 0.98
C MET A 164 -6.88 -2.04 1.79
N SER A 165 -7.54 -2.53 2.85
CA SER A 165 -8.26 -1.73 3.82
C SER A 165 -7.39 -1.53 5.05
N LEU A 166 -7.23 -0.29 5.52
CA LEU A 166 -6.56 0.01 6.78
C LEU A 166 -7.59 0.12 7.89
N VAL A 167 -7.49 -0.69 8.94
CA VAL A 167 -8.42 -0.64 10.07
C VAL A 167 -7.66 -0.31 11.35
N LYS A 168 -8.04 0.79 11.99
CA LYS A 168 -7.50 1.23 13.27
C LYS A 168 -8.50 0.95 14.37
N PHE A 169 -8.04 0.24 15.39
CA PHE A 169 -8.77 0.04 16.64
C PHE A 169 -8.16 0.91 17.73
N VAL A 170 -8.97 1.74 18.36
CA VAL A 170 -8.61 2.54 19.53
C VAL A 170 -9.41 1.99 20.70
N ILE A 171 -8.74 1.33 21.64
CA ILE A 171 -9.35 0.69 22.80
C ILE A 171 -9.18 1.62 24.01
N LYS A 172 -10.28 2.02 24.64
CA LYS A 172 -10.31 2.96 25.76
C LYS A 172 -10.88 2.30 27.01
N PRO A 173 -10.25 2.53 28.18
CA PRO A 173 -10.90 2.20 29.44
C PRO A 173 -12.12 3.12 29.64
N GLY A 174 -13.21 2.52 30.10
CA GLY A 174 -14.44 3.19 30.46
C GLY A 174 -14.72 3.04 31.95
N PHE A 175 -15.98 3.27 32.31
CA PHE A 175 -16.40 3.27 33.72
C PHE A 175 -16.07 1.94 34.41
N GLY A 176 -15.33 2.03 35.54
CA GLY A 176 -14.98 0.91 36.38
C GLY A 176 -13.81 0.05 35.90
N ILE A 177 -13.14 0.44 34.80
CA ILE A 177 -11.97 -0.27 34.23
C ILE A 177 -10.73 0.62 34.20
N ASP A 178 -10.82 1.87 34.54
CA ASP A 178 -9.78 2.89 34.46
C ASP A 178 -8.74 2.84 35.62
N GLN A 179 -8.39 1.63 36.05
CA GLN A 179 -7.43 1.40 37.12
C GLN A 179 -6.08 0.95 36.55
N ALA A 180 -4.99 1.47 37.12
CA ALA A 180 -3.63 1.20 36.64
C ALA A 180 -3.20 -0.27 36.74
N GLU A 181 -3.80 -1.03 37.64
CA GLU A 181 -3.57 -2.47 37.79
C GLU A 181 -4.26 -3.33 36.73
N ASN A 182 -5.20 -2.77 35.95
CA ASN A 182 -5.83 -3.48 34.86
C ASN A 182 -4.89 -3.57 33.65
N ILE A 183 -4.90 -4.73 32.99
CA ILE A 183 -4.01 -5.01 31.86
C ILE A 183 -4.86 -5.31 30.62
N LEU A 184 -4.66 -4.55 29.54
CA LEU A 184 -5.14 -4.92 28.23
C LEU A 184 -4.23 -6.01 27.67
N LEU A 185 -4.76 -7.24 27.60
CA LEU A 185 -4.01 -8.40 27.11
C LEU A 185 -3.97 -8.41 25.57
N GLY A 186 -5.11 -8.21 24.94
CA GLY A 186 -5.19 -8.27 23.48
C GLY A 186 -6.57 -8.01 22.92
N ILE A 187 -6.65 -8.12 21.61
CA ILE A 187 -7.91 -8.19 20.86
C ILE A 187 -7.87 -9.39 19.92
N ARG A 188 -9.06 -9.88 19.55
CA ARG A 188 -9.21 -10.89 18.51
C ARG A 188 -10.32 -10.49 17.55
N LEU A 189 -9.99 -10.45 16.27
CA LEU A 189 -10.96 -10.26 15.19
C LEU A 189 -11.40 -11.63 14.71
N ASN A 190 -12.69 -11.94 14.76
CA ASN A 190 -13.25 -13.21 14.34
C ASN A 190 -13.97 -13.06 13.00
N ASP A 191 -14.10 -14.16 12.27
CA ASP A 191 -14.84 -14.26 11.01
C ASP A 191 -14.34 -13.35 9.87
N ILE A 192 -13.02 -13.24 9.72
CA ILE A 192 -12.38 -12.45 8.66
C ILE A 192 -11.60 -13.34 7.68
N TYR A 193 -11.50 -12.90 6.43
CA TYR A 193 -10.58 -13.49 5.45
C TYR A 193 -9.17 -12.98 5.70
N LYS A 194 -8.29 -13.88 6.17
CA LYS A 194 -6.86 -13.58 6.40
C LYS A 194 -5.99 -13.85 5.18
N THR A 195 -6.51 -14.53 4.19
CA THR A 195 -5.78 -14.90 2.98
C THR A 195 -6.56 -14.51 1.75
N GLY A 196 -5.86 -14.28 0.65
CA GLY A 196 -6.47 -13.97 -0.63
C GLY A 196 -5.47 -14.00 -1.78
N LYS A 197 -5.94 -13.63 -2.94
CA LYS A 197 -5.14 -13.53 -4.15
C LYS A 197 -5.32 -12.14 -4.76
N PHE A 198 -4.22 -11.55 -5.14
CA PHE A 198 -4.16 -10.26 -5.85
C PHE A 198 -3.75 -10.50 -7.31
N ASN A 199 -4.57 -10.06 -8.26
CA ASN A 199 -4.25 -10.15 -9.69
C ASN A 199 -3.34 -8.98 -10.08
N THR A 200 -2.11 -9.28 -10.47
CA THR A 200 -1.07 -8.27 -10.74
C THR A 200 -1.30 -7.45 -12.01
N LYS A 201 -2.20 -7.88 -12.90
CA LYS A 201 -2.54 -7.16 -14.14
C LYS A 201 -3.77 -6.29 -14.03
N THR A 202 -4.73 -6.69 -13.20
CA THR A 202 -6.04 -6.04 -13.11
C THR A 202 -6.29 -5.32 -11.78
N GLY A 203 -5.46 -5.59 -10.75
CA GLY A 203 -5.67 -5.08 -9.40
C GLY A 203 -6.80 -5.80 -8.63
N ALA A 204 -7.46 -6.79 -9.24
CA ALA A 204 -8.57 -7.49 -8.60
C ALA A 204 -8.09 -8.33 -7.41
N ILE A 205 -8.88 -8.31 -6.34
CA ILE A 205 -8.64 -9.06 -5.11
C ILE A 205 -9.71 -10.15 -4.97
N GLU A 206 -9.28 -11.36 -4.69
CA GLU A 206 -10.12 -12.50 -4.42
C GLU A 206 -9.87 -12.95 -2.98
N PRO A 207 -10.85 -12.88 -2.07
CA PRO A 207 -10.72 -13.44 -0.73
C PRO A 207 -10.46 -14.95 -0.77
N GLY A 208 -9.84 -15.47 0.27
CA GLY A 208 -9.63 -16.90 0.46
C GLY A 208 -10.92 -17.67 0.68
N GLN A 209 -10.80 -18.98 0.85
CA GLN A 209 -11.97 -19.86 0.99
C GLN A 209 -12.57 -19.86 2.40
N TYR A 210 -11.76 -19.54 3.42
CA TYR A 210 -12.16 -19.68 4.81
C TYR A 210 -11.95 -18.39 5.58
N ARG A 211 -12.90 -18.07 6.44
CA ARG A 211 -12.77 -17.04 7.45
C ARG A 211 -12.13 -17.65 8.69
N THR A 212 -11.32 -16.86 9.38
CA THR A 212 -10.60 -17.28 10.59
C THR A 212 -10.49 -16.14 11.58
N SER A 213 -9.87 -16.39 12.72
CA SER A 213 -9.59 -15.38 13.74
C SER A 213 -8.19 -14.78 13.56
N PHE A 214 -8.04 -13.51 13.92
CA PHE A 214 -6.77 -12.79 13.97
C PHE A 214 -6.57 -12.22 15.38
N PRO A 215 -5.69 -12.81 16.21
CA PRO A 215 -5.34 -12.28 17.52
C PRO A 215 -4.27 -11.20 17.40
N TYR A 216 -4.34 -10.18 18.27
CA TYR A 216 -3.30 -9.20 18.48
C TYR A 216 -3.07 -8.99 19.98
N THR A 217 -1.81 -9.06 20.43
CA THR A 217 -1.42 -8.96 21.82
C THR A 217 -0.93 -7.56 22.15
N PHE A 218 -1.50 -6.94 23.18
CA PHE A 218 -1.03 -5.67 23.74
C PHE A 218 -0.14 -5.88 24.97
N ASN A 219 -0.63 -6.59 25.96
CA ASN A 219 0.01 -6.84 27.25
C ASN A 219 0.53 -5.54 27.91
N THR A 220 -0.34 -4.56 28.07
CA THR A 220 -0.01 -3.23 28.59
C THR A 220 -1.00 -2.78 29.66
N SER A 221 -0.58 -1.90 30.58
CA SER A 221 -1.50 -1.25 31.54
C SER A 221 -2.66 -0.59 30.80
N PHE A 222 -3.87 -0.73 31.35
CA PHE A 222 -5.10 -0.23 30.73
C PHE A 222 -5.69 0.96 31.50
N ASP A 223 -4.85 1.91 31.87
CA ASP A 223 -5.20 3.20 32.47
C ASP A 223 -5.44 4.32 31.45
N LYS A 224 -5.10 4.04 30.19
CA LYS A 224 -5.21 4.95 29.04
C LYS A 224 -5.55 4.20 27.77
N GLU A 225 -5.85 4.95 26.71
CA GLU A 225 -6.13 4.35 25.41
C GLU A 225 -4.91 3.63 24.82
N SER A 226 -5.18 2.53 24.17
CA SER A 226 -4.25 1.76 23.34
C SER A 226 -4.79 1.66 21.92
N SER A 227 -3.92 1.57 20.93
CA SER A 227 -4.37 1.44 19.55
C SER A 227 -3.50 0.51 18.72
N VAL A 228 -4.12 -0.11 17.73
CA VAL A 228 -3.45 -0.92 16.71
C VAL A 228 -4.04 -0.61 15.34
N GLU A 229 -3.19 -0.62 14.32
CA GLU A 229 -3.58 -0.53 12.91
C GLU A 229 -3.33 -1.88 12.24
N VAL A 230 -4.31 -2.35 11.47
CA VAL A 230 -4.30 -3.64 10.81
C VAL A 230 -4.65 -3.45 9.34
N ILE A 231 -3.83 -4.00 8.44
CA ILE A 231 -4.15 -4.04 7.02
C ILE A 231 -4.91 -5.33 6.74
N MET A 232 -6.08 -5.19 6.14
CA MET A 232 -7.00 -6.27 5.83
C MET A 232 -7.31 -6.32 4.34
N LEU A 233 -7.65 -7.51 3.84
CA LEU A 233 -8.26 -7.64 2.52
C LEU A 233 -9.58 -6.86 2.46
N PRO A 234 -9.85 -6.17 1.36
CA PRO A 234 -11.21 -5.75 1.04
C PRO A 234 -12.14 -6.96 1.08
N GLN A 235 -13.20 -6.87 1.88
CA GLN A 235 -14.11 -8.00 2.09
C GLN A 235 -15.52 -7.53 2.45
N SER A 236 -16.50 -8.30 1.96
CA SER A 236 -17.90 -8.12 2.36
C SER A 236 -18.18 -8.98 3.58
N LEU A 237 -18.94 -8.40 4.51
CA LEU A 237 -19.47 -9.06 5.69
C LEU A 237 -20.99 -9.28 5.59
N GLU A 238 -21.53 -9.28 4.36
CA GLU A 238 -22.96 -9.54 4.14
C GLU A 238 -23.40 -10.78 4.89
N ASN A 239 -24.39 -10.62 5.76
CA ASN A 239 -24.95 -11.60 6.68
C ASN A 239 -24.05 -12.09 7.81
N ASP A 240 -22.76 -11.75 7.83
CA ASP A 240 -21.83 -12.12 8.88
C ASP A 240 -21.15 -10.87 9.43
N MET A 241 -21.48 -10.49 10.63
CA MET A 241 -20.83 -9.38 11.32
C MET A 241 -19.48 -9.82 11.85
N MET A 242 -18.43 -9.01 11.64
CA MET A 242 -17.15 -9.25 12.28
C MET A 242 -17.30 -9.12 13.80
N GLU A 243 -16.98 -10.15 14.53
CA GLU A 243 -16.90 -10.07 15.99
C GLU A 243 -15.52 -9.59 16.40
N ILE A 244 -15.46 -8.67 17.36
CA ILE A 244 -14.24 -8.34 18.07
C ILE A 244 -14.34 -8.77 19.52
N GLU A 245 -13.31 -9.44 20.01
CA GLU A 245 -13.09 -9.75 21.41
C GLU A 245 -11.99 -8.82 21.95
N VAL A 246 -12.17 -8.37 23.19
CA VAL A 246 -11.15 -7.62 23.95
C VAL A 246 -10.88 -8.40 25.24
N ASP A 247 -9.63 -8.82 25.41
CA ASP A 247 -9.19 -9.60 26.57
C ASP A 247 -8.50 -8.67 27.58
N LEU A 248 -9.02 -8.64 28.79
CA LEU A 248 -8.50 -7.88 29.94
C LEU A 248 -8.16 -8.77 31.11
N GLN A 249 -7.13 -8.40 31.85
CA GLN A 249 -6.94 -8.83 33.23
C GLN A 249 -7.36 -7.68 34.16
N VAL A 250 -8.30 -7.96 35.06
CA VAL A 250 -8.83 -7.01 36.05
C VAL A 250 -8.55 -7.60 37.43
N GLY A 251 -7.52 -7.10 38.11
CA GLY A 251 -6.97 -7.73 39.31
C GLY A 251 -6.43 -9.14 38.99
N ASP A 252 -6.97 -10.16 39.67
CA ASP A 252 -6.60 -11.58 39.43
C ASP A 252 -7.53 -12.29 38.43
N GLU A 253 -8.53 -11.59 37.85
CA GLU A 253 -9.52 -12.18 36.96
C GLU A 253 -9.20 -11.87 35.49
N TYR A 254 -9.48 -12.87 34.62
CA TYR A 254 -9.38 -12.72 33.16
C TYR A 254 -10.78 -12.61 32.56
N ASN A 255 -11.03 -11.49 31.87
CA ASN A 255 -12.32 -11.18 31.28
C ASN A 255 -12.20 -11.00 29.77
N THR A 256 -13.12 -11.61 29.00
CA THR A 256 -13.26 -11.40 27.56
C THR A 256 -14.55 -10.66 27.27
N TYR A 257 -14.44 -9.51 26.66
CA TYR A 257 -15.57 -8.70 26.21
C TYR A 257 -15.76 -8.88 24.71
N LYS A 258 -17.01 -9.02 24.25
CA LYS A 258 -17.34 -9.27 22.84
C LYS A 258 -18.33 -8.26 22.32
N THR A 259 -18.16 -7.88 21.07
CA THR A 259 -19.13 -7.10 20.32
C THR A 259 -18.96 -7.33 18.82
N THR A 260 -19.94 -6.88 18.04
CA THR A 260 -19.88 -6.94 16.58
C THR A 260 -19.51 -5.59 16.01
N LEU A 261 -18.73 -5.61 14.92
CA LEU A 261 -18.33 -4.44 14.16
C LEU A 261 -19.03 -4.45 12.81
N ILE A 262 -19.57 -3.28 12.45
CA ILE A 262 -20.18 -3.04 11.14
C ILE A 262 -19.32 -1.99 10.44
N PRO A 263 -18.64 -2.33 9.32
CA PRO A 263 -17.70 -1.41 8.68
C PRO A 263 -18.40 -0.19 8.04
N THR A 264 -19.54 -0.43 7.42
CA THR A 264 -20.32 0.59 6.71
C THR A 264 -21.79 0.15 6.62
N THR A 265 -22.65 1.00 6.10
CA THR A 265 -24.05 0.64 5.81
C THR A 265 -24.18 -0.44 4.72
N ASP A 266 -23.15 -0.64 3.91
CA ASP A 266 -23.07 -1.70 2.90
C ASP A 266 -22.26 -2.92 3.36
N TYR A 267 -21.90 -2.99 4.63
CA TYR A 267 -21.19 -4.11 5.27
C TYR A 267 -19.87 -4.49 4.58
N GLN A 268 -19.15 -3.51 4.04
CA GLN A 268 -17.92 -3.74 3.29
C GLN A 268 -16.72 -3.00 3.88
N PHE A 269 -15.59 -3.70 3.98
CA PHE A 269 -14.28 -3.07 4.02
C PHE A 269 -13.79 -2.92 2.58
N LYS A 270 -13.67 -1.67 2.13
CA LYS A 270 -13.23 -1.33 0.75
C LYS A 270 -11.73 -1.08 0.73
N GLY A 271 -11.08 -1.50 -0.36
CA GLY A 271 -9.69 -1.14 -0.63
C GLY A 271 -9.51 0.37 -0.78
N GLY A 272 -8.39 0.91 -0.31
CA GLY A 272 -8.10 2.34 -0.36
C GLY A 272 -8.83 3.16 0.71
N TYR A 273 -9.44 2.53 1.72
CA TYR A 273 -10.12 3.22 2.82
C TYR A 273 -9.51 2.89 4.17
N LYS A 274 -9.52 3.90 5.04
CA LYS A 274 -9.16 3.79 6.46
C LYS A 274 -10.43 3.82 7.30
N TYR A 275 -10.58 2.83 8.18
CA TYR A 275 -11.67 2.69 9.14
C TYR A 275 -11.11 2.86 10.54
N THR A 276 -11.66 3.77 11.34
CA THR A 276 -11.26 3.97 12.73
C THR A 276 -12.42 3.62 13.66
N TYR A 277 -12.23 2.62 14.50
CA TYR A 277 -13.18 2.21 15.54
C TYR A 277 -12.67 2.65 16.90
N VAL A 278 -13.52 3.30 17.66
CA VAL A 278 -13.27 3.61 19.08
C VAL A 278 -14.09 2.65 19.93
N ILE A 279 -13.39 1.79 20.67
CA ILE A 279 -13.97 0.72 21.48
C ILE A 279 -13.78 1.13 22.94
N THR A 280 -14.88 1.36 23.67
CA THR A 280 -14.86 1.68 25.09
C THR A 280 -15.27 0.46 25.89
N VAL A 281 -14.38 -0.02 26.77
CA VAL A 281 -14.61 -1.16 27.62
C VAL A 281 -15.01 -0.68 29.00
N ASN A 282 -16.25 -0.98 29.41
CA ASN A 282 -16.77 -0.71 30.74
C ASN A 282 -16.81 -2.02 31.54
N ASN A 283 -16.93 -1.92 32.85
CA ASN A 283 -16.95 -3.08 33.75
C ASN A 283 -17.95 -4.17 33.35
N THR A 284 -19.07 -3.82 32.75
CA THR A 284 -20.16 -4.78 32.42
C THR A 284 -20.37 -5.00 30.94
N LYS A 285 -19.80 -4.15 30.08
CA LYS A 285 -20.04 -4.18 28.62
C LYS A 285 -18.99 -3.41 27.84
N ILE A 286 -18.87 -3.79 26.59
CA ILE A 286 -18.14 -3.03 25.57
C ILE A 286 -19.10 -2.21 24.72
N THR A 287 -18.70 -1.02 24.34
CA THR A 287 -19.42 -0.17 23.38
C THR A 287 -18.48 0.23 22.25
N VAL A 288 -19.00 0.24 21.03
CA VAL A 288 -18.26 0.66 19.84
C VAL A 288 -18.94 1.90 19.28
N ALA A 289 -18.16 2.95 19.08
CA ALA A 289 -18.63 4.09 18.32
C ALA A 289 -18.71 3.73 16.82
N GLU A 290 -19.57 4.43 16.11
CA GLU A 290 -19.63 4.36 14.65
C GLU A 290 -18.23 4.57 14.04
N ALA A 291 -17.89 3.82 12.99
CA ALA A 291 -16.58 3.93 12.37
C ALA A 291 -16.40 5.31 11.73
N ASP A 292 -15.30 5.96 12.01
CA ASP A 292 -14.82 7.08 11.20
C ASP A 292 -14.16 6.50 9.93
N ILE A 293 -14.72 6.79 8.77
CA ILE A 293 -14.31 6.23 7.49
C ILE A 293 -13.75 7.35 6.64
N GLN A 294 -12.51 7.20 6.24
CA GLN A 294 -11.80 8.14 5.37
C GLN A 294 -11.22 7.39 4.18
N GLU A 295 -11.19 8.05 3.02
CA GLU A 295 -10.38 7.53 1.93
C GLU A 295 -8.93 7.47 2.39
N TRP A 296 -8.26 6.35 2.13
CA TRP A 296 -6.83 6.21 2.36
C TRP A 296 -6.06 7.13 1.40
N GLU A 297 -6.74 7.48 0.31
CA GLU A 297 -6.29 8.42 -0.70
C GLU A 297 -7.03 9.74 -0.52
N THR A 298 -6.33 10.86 -0.34
CA THR A 298 -6.98 12.18 -0.32
C THR A 298 -7.28 12.66 -1.74
N ALA A 299 -8.50 13.15 -1.92
CA ALA A 299 -8.83 13.97 -3.08
C ALA A 299 -7.88 15.18 -3.17
N PRO A 300 -7.53 15.67 -4.39
CA PRO A 300 -6.77 16.89 -4.53
C PRO A 300 -7.51 18.02 -3.83
N GLN A 301 -6.89 18.64 -2.84
CA GLN A 301 -7.42 19.85 -2.23
C GLN A 301 -7.52 20.90 -3.32
N GLY A 302 -8.72 21.30 -3.67
CA GLY A 302 -8.94 22.60 -4.27
C GLY A 302 -8.38 23.64 -3.31
N ASN A 303 -7.57 24.57 -3.82
CA ASN A 303 -7.04 25.69 -3.05
C ASN A 303 -8.19 26.37 -2.32
N LEU A 304 -8.26 26.18 -1.00
CA LEU A 304 -9.00 27.07 -0.11
C LEU A 304 -8.10 28.28 0.09
N GLU A 305 -8.26 29.30 -0.73
CA GLU A 305 -7.82 30.65 -0.42
C GLU A 305 -8.65 31.12 0.79
N ALA A 306 -8.04 31.16 1.95
CA ALA A 306 -8.59 31.86 3.11
C ALA A 306 -8.30 33.34 2.87
N GLU A 307 -9.32 34.12 2.51
CA GLU A 307 -9.30 35.56 2.66
C GLU A 307 -9.37 35.88 4.17
N LEU A 308 -8.37 36.62 4.66
CA LEU A 308 -8.40 37.28 5.95
C LEU A 308 -9.36 38.47 5.85
N GLU A 309 -10.46 38.46 6.65
CA GLU A 309 -11.20 39.68 7.00
C GLU A 309 -10.46 40.48 8.08
#